data_aca0dcf3cf320d267f20fa1b9a64a4eb
#
_entry.id   aca0dcf3cf320d267f20fa1b9a64a4eb
#
_cell.length_a   1.000
_cell.length_b   1.000
_cell.length_c   1.000
_cell.angle_alpha   90.00
_cell.angle_beta   90.00
_cell.angle_gamma   90.00
#
_symmetry.space_group_name_H-M   'P 1'
#
loop_
_entity.id
_entity.type
_entity.pdbx_description
1 polymer ?
#
loop_
_entity_poly.entity_id
_entity_poly.type
_entity_poly.pdbx_seq_one_letter_code
_entity_poly.pdbx_strand_id
1 'polypeptide(L)'
;ELSEYEVMRTNAITENNRAIQTKLEKVLNYTKQTMVAYMSEEDLNRLCAYVAEYSSGDTLQKISPVKVDSQLKSIDIMHFGWNIGKAFSKKRINTATFIKNVLLIPSMT
;
A
#
# COMPACT_ATOMS: atom_id res chain seq x y z
N GLU A 1 13.36 3.28 -38.29
CA GLU A 1 14.24 3.90 -37.31
C GLU A 1 13.50 4.83 -36.37
N LEU A 2 13.75 4.66 -35.06
CA LEU A 2 13.20 5.56 -34.05
C LEU A 2 13.99 6.86 -34.04
N SER A 3 13.26 7.98 -33.92
CA SER A 3 13.91 9.26 -33.73
C SER A 3 14.60 9.32 -32.37
N GLU A 4 15.56 10.22 -32.22
CA GLU A 4 16.22 10.46 -30.95
C GLU A 4 15.21 10.79 -29.85
N TYR A 5 14.20 11.59 -30.16
CA TYR A 5 13.15 11.94 -29.21
C TYR A 5 12.36 10.68 -28.77
N GLU A 6 12.00 9.80 -29.69
CA GLU A 6 11.26 8.59 -29.37
C GLU A 6 12.06 7.66 -28.47
N VAL A 7 13.35 7.52 -28.70
CA VAL A 7 14.24 6.72 -27.86
C VAL A 7 14.30 7.32 -26.45
N MET A 8 14.50 8.63 -26.35
CA MET A 8 14.55 9.33 -25.07
C MET A 8 13.25 9.19 -24.29
N ARG A 9 12.12 9.32 -24.98
CA ARG A 9 10.79 9.17 -24.37
C ARG A 9 10.57 7.77 -23.83
N THR A 10 10.89 6.75 -24.64
CA THR A 10 10.73 5.36 -24.23
C THR A 10 11.59 5.05 -23.01
N ASN A 11 12.85 5.51 -23.01
CA ASN A 11 13.75 5.32 -21.87
C ASN A 11 13.22 6.00 -20.62
N ALA A 12 12.71 7.23 -20.74
CA ALA A 12 12.16 7.97 -19.60
C ALA A 12 10.94 7.27 -19.01
N ILE A 13 10.04 6.78 -19.86
CA ILE A 13 8.85 6.04 -19.41
C ILE A 13 9.25 4.74 -18.73
N THR A 14 10.20 3.99 -19.30
CA THR A 14 10.69 2.74 -18.72
C THR A 14 11.33 2.98 -17.36
N GLU A 15 12.18 4.02 -17.22
CA GLU A 15 12.81 4.38 -15.97
C GLU A 15 11.77 4.74 -14.91
N ASN A 16 10.76 5.53 -15.28
CA ASN A 16 9.70 5.95 -14.36
C ASN A 16 8.89 4.75 -13.88
N ASN A 17 8.52 3.85 -14.79
CA ASN A 17 7.76 2.64 -14.44
C ASN A 17 8.57 1.73 -13.52
N ARG A 18 9.87 1.61 -13.76
CA ARG A 18 10.76 0.83 -12.90
C ARG A 18 10.83 1.41 -11.50
N ALA A 19 10.93 2.73 -11.38
CA ALA A 19 10.98 3.41 -10.09
C ALA A 19 9.69 3.20 -9.30
N ILE A 20 8.53 3.29 -9.96
CA ILE A 20 7.23 3.05 -9.35
C ILE A 20 7.13 1.59 -8.88
N GLN A 21 7.53 0.65 -9.72
CA GLN A 21 7.48 -0.78 -9.40
C GLN A 21 8.39 -1.10 -8.20
N THR A 22 9.59 -0.54 -8.18
CA THR A 22 10.54 -0.75 -7.07
C THR A 22 9.98 -0.21 -5.75
N LYS A 23 9.36 0.98 -5.80
CA LYS A 23 8.74 1.58 -4.62
C LYS A 23 7.59 0.70 -4.11
N LEU A 24 6.75 0.20 -5.01
CA LEU A 24 5.63 -0.67 -4.66
C LEU A 24 6.14 -1.96 -4.01
N GLU A 25 7.16 -2.59 -4.58
CA GLU A 25 7.73 -3.81 -4.01
C GLU A 25 8.25 -3.59 -2.59
N LYS A 26 8.92 -2.47 -2.34
CA LYS A 26 9.41 -2.14 -1.00
C LYS A 26 8.26 -1.98 0.00
N VAL A 27 7.19 -1.31 -0.40
CA VAL A 27 6.04 -1.10 0.47
C VAL A 27 5.30 -2.42 0.73
N LEU A 28 5.16 -3.29 -0.28
CA LEU A 28 4.54 -4.59 -0.10
C LEU A 28 5.37 -5.48 0.83
N ASN A 29 6.69 -5.47 0.70
CA ASN A 29 7.57 -6.20 1.60
C ASN A 29 7.46 -5.68 3.03
N TYR A 30 7.43 -4.37 3.20
CA TYR A 30 7.22 -3.74 4.49
C TYR A 30 5.88 -4.17 5.10
N THR A 31 4.81 -4.19 4.30
CA THR A 31 3.49 -4.61 4.73
C THR A 31 3.52 -6.06 5.24
N LYS A 32 4.14 -6.95 4.47
CA LYS A 32 4.24 -8.36 4.85
C LYS A 32 5.04 -8.53 6.15
N GLN A 33 6.19 -7.90 6.24
CA GLN A 33 7.04 -8.03 7.43
C GLN A 33 6.38 -7.46 8.68
N THR A 34 5.64 -6.38 8.53
CA THR A 34 4.99 -5.71 9.65
C THR A 34 3.76 -6.49 10.15
N MET A 35 2.99 -7.07 9.24
CA MET A 35 1.68 -7.63 9.55
C MET A 35 1.62 -9.16 9.62
N VAL A 36 2.67 -9.86 9.23
CA VAL A 36 2.66 -11.33 9.14
C VAL A 36 2.30 -12.00 10.47
N ALA A 37 2.67 -11.40 11.59
CA ALA A 37 2.42 -11.96 12.91
C ALA A 37 0.98 -11.70 13.41
N TYR A 38 0.22 -10.84 12.72
CA TYR A 38 -1.06 -10.34 13.22
C TYR A 38 -2.25 -10.72 12.36
N MET A 39 -2.05 -11.48 11.30
CA MET A 39 -3.14 -11.89 10.41
C MET A 39 -2.79 -13.18 9.68
N SER A 40 -3.81 -13.83 9.11
CA SER A 40 -3.62 -15.04 8.32
C SER A 40 -2.96 -14.70 6.97
N GLU A 41 -2.42 -15.73 6.32
CA GLU A 41 -1.81 -15.57 4.99
C GLU A 41 -2.82 -15.02 3.99
N GLU A 42 -4.04 -15.53 4.00
CA GLU A 42 -5.10 -15.07 3.10
C GLU A 42 -5.40 -13.58 3.33
N ASP A 43 -5.53 -13.18 4.59
CA ASP A 43 -5.80 -11.80 4.95
C ASP A 43 -4.62 -10.89 4.59
N LEU A 44 -3.40 -11.38 4.79
CA LEU A 44 -2.20 -10.61 4.42
C LEU A 44 -2.12 -10.38 2.92
N ASN A 45 -2.43 -11.40 2.12
CA ASN A 45 -2.45 -11.27 0.66
C ASN A 45 -3.51 -10.26 0.23
N ARG A 46 -4.66 -10.27 0.87
CA ARG A 46 -5.73 -9.30 0.57
C ARG A 46 -5.32 -7.89 0.93
N LEU A 47 -4.67 -7.70 2.08
CA LEU A 47 -4.16 -6.38 2.48
C LEU A 47 -3.13 -5.86 1.47
N CYS A 48 -2.22 -6.73 1.02
CA CYS A 48 -1.23 -6.35 0.01
C CYS A 48 -1.90 -5.91 -1.30
N ALA A 49 -2.98 -6.59 -1.71
CA ALA A 49 -3.73 -6.19 -2.90
C ALA A 49 -4.34 -4.80 -2.72
N TYR A 50 -4.91 -4.50 -1.54
CA TYR A 50 -5.47 -3.18 -1.27
C TYR A 50 -4.39 -2.10 -1.27
N VAL A 51 -3.22 -2.38 -0.71
CA VAL A 51 -2.09 -1.44 -0.72
C VAL A 51 -1.66 -1.14 -2.15
N ALA A 52 -1.58 -2.18 -3.00
CA ALA A 52 -1.20 -1.99 -4.40
C ALA A 52 -2.22 -1.12 -5.14
N GLU A 53 -3.51 -1.36 -4.94
CA GLU A 53 -4.55 -0.53 -5.54
C GLU A 53 -4.50 0.91 -5.05
N TYR A 54 -4.25 1.10 -3.75
CA TYR A 54 -4.12 2.43 -3.17
C TYR A 54 -2.95 3.19 -3.78
N SER A 55 -1.84 2.51 -4.07
CA SER A 55 -0.65 3.13 -4.66
C SER A 55 -0.91 3.65 -6.08
N SER A 56 -1.78 2.96 -6.83
CA SER A 56 -2.11 3.38 -8.20
C SER A 56 -3.13 4.52 -8.26
N GLY A 57 -3.69 4.91 -7.11
CA GLY A 57 -4.66 5.98 -7.04
C GLY A 57 -6.09 5.56 -7.33
N ASP A 58 -6.32 4.27 -7.53
CA ASP A 58 -7.67 3.76 -7.79
C ASP A 58 -8.53 3.84 -6.54
N THR A 59 -9.81 4.11 -6.75
CA THR A 59 -10.78 4.08 -5.66
C THR A 59 -11.18 2.63 -5.40
N LEU A 60 -11.01 2.20 -4.15
CA LEU A 60 -11.40 0.85 -3.75
C LEU A 60 -12.92 0.75 -3.70
N GLN A 61 -13.51 -0.05 -4.61
CA GLN A 61 -14.96 -0.16 -4.72
C GLN A 61 -15.57 -1.21 -3.81
N LYS A 62 -14.87 -2.33 -3.63
CA LYS A 62 -15.32 -3.40 -2.75
C LYS A 62 -14.21 -3.73 -1.77
N ILE A 63 -14.42 -3.38 -0.52
CA ILE A 63 -13.45 -3.67 0.53
C ILE A 63 -14.07 -4.64 1.50
N SER A 64 -13.46 -5.84 1.63
CA SER A 64 -13.72 -6.73 2.75
C SER A 64 -12.64 -6.45 3.79
N PRO A 65 -12.98 -5.82 4.92
CA PRO A 65 -11.96 -5.47 5.89
C PRO A 65 -11.18 -6.70 6.37
N VAL A 66 -9.89 -6.53 6.54
CA VAL A 66 -8.99 -7.59 7.00
C VAL A 66 -8.99 -7.59 8.51
N LYS A 67 -9.19 -8.78 9.12
CA LYS A 67 -9.15 -8.92 10.58
C LYS A 67 -7.69 -8.84 11.06
N VAL A 68 -7.48 -8.07 12.12
CA VAL A 68 -6.18 -7.87 12.72
C VAL A 68 -6.20 -8.42 14.14
N ASP A 69 -5.13 -9.12 14.54
CA ASP A 69 -5.00 -9.63 15.89
C ASP A 69 -5.04 -8.46 16.90
N SER A 70 -5.69 -8.69 18.03
CA SER A 70 -5.83 -7.67 19.08
C SER A 70 -4.49 -7.26 19.71
N GLN A 71 -3.43 -8.04 19.51
CA GLN A 71 -2.09 -7.68 19.98
C GLN A 71 -1.48 -6.53 19.21
N LEU A 72 -1.96 -6.25 17.99
CA LEU A 72 -1.51 -5.10 17.21
C LEU A 72 -2.17 -3.84 17.77
N LYS A 73 -1.35 -2.94 18.27
CA LYS A 73 -1.84 -1.73 18.93
C LYS A 73 -2.19 -0.64 17.91
N SER A 74 -3.10 0.26 18.31
CA SER A 74 -3.51 1.38 17.45
C SER A 74 -2.33 2.22 16.98
N ILE A 75 -1.33 2.42 17.85
CA ILE A 75 -0.16 3.21 17.47
C ILE A 75 0.66 2.54 16.37
N ASP A 76 0.76 1.21 16.42
CA ASP A 76 1.46 0.46 15.37
C ASP A 76 0.74 0.58 14.03
N ILE A 77 -0.58 0.54 14.07
CA ILE A 77 -1.41 0.71 12.87
C ILE A 77 -1.26 2.12 12.31
N MET A 78 -1.20 3.14 13.18
CA MET A 78 -0.98 4.51 12.75
C MET A 78 0.39 4.70 12.09
N HIS A 79 1.45 4.10 12.67
CA HIS A 79 2.78 4.15 12.08
C HIS A 79 2.81 3.45 10.73
N PHE A 80 2.16 2.30 10.63
CA PHE A 80 2.06 1.57 9.37
C PHE A 80 1.39 2.43 8.30
N GLY A 81 0.24 3.01 8.62
CA GLY A 81 -0.49 3.88 7.69
C GLY A 81 0.33 5.09 7.27
N TRP A 82 0.99 5.74 8.24
CA TRP A 82 1.82 6.90 7.96
C TRP A 82 2.96 6.56 7.01
N ASN A 83 3.63 5.43 7.24
CA ASN A 83 4.74 5.01 6.39
C ASN A 83 4.27 4.70 4.96
N ILE A 84 3.10 4.09 4.81
CA ILE A 84 2.51 3.83 3.49
C ILE A 84 2.16 5.13 2.78
N GLY A 85 1.50 6.05 3.48
CA GLY A 85 1.12 7.33 2.92
C GLY A 85 2.32 8.15 2.50
N LYS A 86 3.37 8.16 3.32
CA LYS A 86 4.61 8.86 3.03
C LYS A 86 5.30 8.26 1.80
N ALA A 87 5.34 6.93 1.70
CA ALA A 87 5.98 6.26 0.58
C ALA A 87 5.32 6.60 -0.76
N PHE A 88 3.99 6.74 -0.77
CA PHE A 88 3.23 7.03 -1.98
C PHE A 88 2.88 8.52 -2.12
N SER A 89 3.41 9.38 -1.25
CA SER A 89 3.15 10.83 -1.25
C SER A 89 1.65 11.17 -1.17
N LYS A 90 0.91 10.40 -0.38
CA LYS A 90 -0.52 10.62 -0.17
C LYS A 90 -0.75 11.56 1.02
N LYS A 91 -1.88 12.26 1.01
CA LYS A 91 -2.25 13.10 2.13
C LYS A 91 -2.58 12.24 3.35
N ARG A 92 -2.20 12.71 4.55
CA ARG A 92 -2.41 11.98 5.80
C ARG A 92 -3.87 11.56 6.00
N ILE A 93 -4.81 12.46 5.70
CA ILE A 93 -6.24 12.16 5.90
C ILE A 93 -6.71 11.04 4.96
N ASN A 94 -6.22 11.03 3.73
CA ASN A 94 -6.57 9.98 2.77
C ASN A 94 -6.03 8.63 3.22
N THR A 95 -4.82 8.60 3.75
CA THR A 95 -4.20 7.39 4.27
C THR A 95 -4.94 6.88 5.51
N ALA A 96 -5.34 7.76 6.41
CA ALA A 96 -6.09 7.39 7.60
C ALA A 96 -7.43 6.76 7.21
N THR A 97 -8.11 7.32 6.23
CA THR A 97 -9.38 6.78 5.73
C THR A 97 -9.16 5.41 5.10
N PHE A 98 -8.09 5.24 4.30
CA PHE A 98 -7.74 3.97 3.70
C PHE A 98 -7.54 2.89 4.77
N ILE A 99 -6.72 3.16 5.78
CA ILE A 99 -6.42 2.21 6.86
C ILE A 99 -7.71 1.83 7.60
N LYS A 100 -8.54 2.80 7.91
CA LYS A 100 -9.80 2.56 8.60
C LYS A 100 -10.74 1.65 7.80
N ASN A 101 -10.73 1.79 6.47
CA ASN A 101 -11.60 1.01 5.60
C ASN A 101 -11.09 -0.41 5.36
N VAL A 102 -9.78 -0.63 5.32
CA VAL A 102 -9.22 -1.94 4.98
C VAL A 102 -8.90 -2.81 6.19
N LEU A 103 -8.73 -2.23 7.38
CA LEU A 103 -8.42 -2.99 8.59
C LEU A 103 -9.60 -3.00 9.56
N LEU A 104 -10.00 -4.19 9.96
CA LEU A 104 -11.01 -4.35 11.01
C LEU A 104 -10.28 -4.45 12.34
N ILE A 105 -10.31 -3.37 13.11
CA ILE A 105 -9.56 -3.25 14.35
C ILE A 105 -10.51 -3.51 15.53
N PRO A 106 -10.32 -4.60 16.29
CA PRO A 106 -11.27 -4.97 17.35
C PRO A 106 -11.40 -3.95 18.47
N SER A 107 -10.35 -3.16 18.71
CA SER A 107 -10.32 -2.21 19.82
C SER A 107 -10.91 -0.85 19.50
N MET A 108 -11.44 -0.64 18.30
CA MET A 108 -11.96 0.67 17.86
C MET A 108 -13.49 0.68 17.78
N THR A 109 -14.13 0.07 18.73
CA THR A 109 -15.58 0.16 18.86
C THR A 109 -15.99 1.41 19.63
#